data_c6b2936bd5f5682d59ce761d71b541dc
#
_entry.id   c6b2936bd5f5682d59ce761d71b541dc
#
_cell.length_a   1.000
_cell.length_b   1.000
_cell.length_c   1.000
_cell.angle_alpha   90.00
_cell.angle_beta   90.00
_cell.angle_gamma   90.00
#
_symmetry.space_group_name_H-M   'P 1'
#
loop_
_entity.id
_entity.type
_entity.pdbx_description
1 polymer ?
#
loop_
_entity_poly.entity_id
_entity_poly.type
_entity_poly.pdbx_seq_one_letter_code
_entity_poly.pdbx_strand_id
1 'polypeptide(L)'
;MLILGGVTNSYNFVTESRTLLREAPAQEAINFLRQNPPAAFELLQRYAAALCGLSQRLEKITTAKSKKSVSEIILYLSAKFGIRQGQAVILPTMFSHKMIASWTSLSRETVSRQIEEMQKKGLVEYRKRRLVIKNLDLMRTEDTGFLWE
;
A
#
# COMPACT_ATOMS: atom_id res chain seq x y z
N MET A 1 -7.15 -3.44 -15.51
CA MET A 1 -6.47 -4.75 -15.42
C MET A 1 -6.52 -5.40 -16.78
N LEU A 2 -5.41 -5.93 -17.28
CA LEU A 2 -5.37 -6.58 -18.58
C LEU A 2 -5.70 -8.07 -18.40
N ILE A 3 -6.73 -8.57 -19.08
CA ILE A 3 -7.07 -10.00 -19.09
C ILE A 3 -6.34 -10.59 -20.30
N LEU A 4 -5.21 -11.23 -20.04
CA LEU A 4 -4.44 -11.95 -21.06
C LEU A 4 -4.71 -13.46 -20.94
N GLY A 5 -4.95 -14.13 -22.06
CA GLY A 5 -5.00 -15.59 -22.11
C GLY A 5 -6.25 -16.25 -21.52
N GLY A 6 -7.40 -15.59 -21.53
CA GLY A 6 -8.68 -16.20 -21.15
C GLY A 6 -8.87 -16.46 -19.65
N VAL A 7 -8.01 -15.88 -18.81
CA VAL A 7 -8.18 -15.96 -17.34
C VAL A 7 -9.33 -15.08 -16.92
N THR A 8 -10.39 -15.67 -16.41
CA THR A 8 -11.54 -14.95 -15.86
C THR A 8 -11.13 -14.30 -14.54
N ASN A 9 -11.36 -12.99 -14.43
CA ASN A 9 -11.10 -12.30 -13.18
C ASN A 9 -12.22 -12.59 -12.17
N SER A 10 -11.87 -13.18 -11.04
CA SER A 10 -12.79 -13.47 -9.93
C SER A 10 -12.89 -12.35 -8.91
N TYR A 11 -12.19 -11.23 -9.12
CA TYR A 11 -12.14 -10.11 -8.17
C TYR A 11 -12.95 -8.92 -8.68
N ASN A 12 -13.65 -8.27 -7.77
CA ASN A 12 -14.28 -6.98 -7.99
C ASN A 12 -13.31 -5.86 -7.60
N PHE A 13 -13.13 -4.88 -8.48
CA PHE A 13 -12.35 -3.68 -8.20
C PHE A 13 -13.32 -2.56 -7.79
N VAL A 14 -13.10 -1.99 -6.63
CA VAL A 14 -13.88 -0.86 -6.11
C VAL A 14 -12.96 0.34 -6.00
N THR A 15 -13.37 1.46 -6.61
CA THR A 15 -12.64 2.72 -6.47
C THR A 15 -13.07 3.41 -5.18
N GLU A 16 -12.10 3.86 -4.38
CA GLU A 16 -12.36 4.55 -3.10
C GLU A 16 -12.46 6.07 -3.25
N SER A 17 -12.12 6.59 -4.42
CA SER A 17 -12.21 8.01 -4.77
C SER A 17 -12.61 8.16 -6.23
N ARG A 18 -12.91 9.40 -6.65
CA ARG A 18 -13.18 9.69 -8.06
C ARG A 18 -11.95 9.31 -8.88
N THR A 19 -12.10 8.32 -9.74
CA THR A 19 -11.03 7.74 -10.55
C THR A 19 -11.41 7.78 -12.02
N LEU A 20 -10.49 8.23 -12.87
CA LEU A 20 -10.62 8.12 -14.31
C LEU A 20 -10.04 6.78 -14.75
N LEU A 21 -10.90 5.94 -15.32
CA LEU A 21 -10.49 4.66 -15.89
C LEU A 21 -10.47 4.78 -17.42
N ARG A 22 -9.50 4.13 -18.03
CA ARG A 22 -9.46 3.90 -19.48
C ARG A 22 -9.48 2.39 -19.69
N GLU A 23 -10.33 1.95 -20.56
CA GLU A 23 -10.47 0.54 -20.94
C GLU A 23 -10.37 0.36 -22.45
N ALA A 24 -9.92 -0.78 -22.86
CA ALA A 24 -9.88 -1.20 -24.25
C ALA A 24 -10.34 -2.65 -24.35
N PRO A 25 -10.96 -3.08 -25.47
CA PRO A 25 -11.27 -4.47 -25.71
C PRO A 25 -10.01 -5.34 -25.60
N ALA A 26 -10.12 -6.50 -24.95
CA ALA A 26 -8.97 -7.35 -24.67
C ALA A 26 -8.23 -7.77 -25.97
N GLN A 27 -8.97 -8.06 -27.04
CA GLN A 27 -8.38 -8.45 -28.32
C GLN A 27 -7.58 -7.32 -28.97
N GLU A 28 -8.05 -6.10 -28.88
CA GLU A 28 -7.33 -4.92 -29.40
C GLU A 28 -6.04 -4.68 -28.62
N ALA A 29 -6.10 -4.79 -27.30
CA ALA A 29 -4.94 -4.67 -26.44
C ALA A 29 -3.89 -5.75 -26.74
N ILE A 30 -4.31 -7.00 -26.96
CA ILE A 30 -3.40 -8.11 -27.36
C ILE A 30 -2.77 -7.82 -28.71
N ASN A 31 -3.54 -7.41 -29.70
CA ASN A 31 -3.04 -7.10 -31.03
C ASN A 31 -2.04 -5.93 -30.99
N PHE A 32 -2.34 -4.89 -30.21
CA PHE A 32 -1.42 -3.78 -30.00
C PHE A 32 -0.08 -4.25 -29.40
N LEU A 33 -0.10 -5.10 -28.35
CA LEU A 33 1.11 -5.60 -27.73
C LEU A 33 1.93 -6.48 -28.67
N ARG A 34 1.29 -7.29 -29.54
CA ARG A 34 1.98 -8.10 -30.55
C ARG A 34 2.71 -7.23 -31.58
N GLN A 35 2.12 -6.10 -31.94
CA GLN A 35 2.70 -5.16 -32.92
C GLN A 35 3.71 -4.19 -32.30
N ASN A 36 3.76 -4.09 -30.98
CA ASN A 36 4.60 -3.15 -30.24
C ASN A 36 5.42 -3.87 -29.16
N PRO A 37 6.51 -4.60 -29.52
CA PRO A 37 7.34 -5.32 -28.56
C PRO A 37 7.88 -4.46 -27.40
N PRO A 38 8.30 -3.20 -27.60
CA PRO A 38 8.73 -2.37 -26.48
C PRO A 38 7.63 -2.14 -25.43
N ALA A 39 6.38 -1.92 -25.86
CA ALA A 39 5.25 -1.77 -24.94
C ALA A 39 4.92 -3.08 -24.20
N ALA A 40 5.06 -4.22 -24.88
CA ALA A 40 4.91 -5.54 -24.27
C ALA A 40 6.00 -5.79 -23.21
N PHE A 41 7.24 -5.39 -23.47
CA PHE A 41 8.34 -5.51 -22.54
C PHE A 41 8.16 -4.62 -21.30
N GLU A 42 7.74 -3.38 -21.48
CA GLU A 42 7.41 -2.48 -20.37
C GLU A 42 6.30 -3.07 -19.49
N LEU A 43 5.26 -3.63 -20.11
CA LEU A 43 4.18 -4.30 -19.38
C LEU A 43 4.70 -5.48 -18.59
N LEU A 44 5.58 -6.29 -19.17
CA LEU A 44 6.22 -7.45 -18.50
C LEU A 44 7.03 -6.98 -17.27
N GLN A 45 7.82 -5.92 -17.40
CA GLN A 45 8.56 -5.34 -16.27
C GLN A 45 7.64 -4.90 -15.13
N ARG A 46 6.52 -4.26 -15.46
CA ARG A 46 5.51 -3.86 -14.47
C ARG A 46 4.89 -5.07 -13.77
N TYR A 47 4.59 -6.14 -14.49
CA TYR A 47 4.09 -7.39 -13.90
C TYR A 47 5.15 -8.07 -13.04
N ALA A 48 6.39 -8.13 -13.47
CA ALA A 48 7.50 -8.68 -12.67
C ALA A 48 7.66 -7.92 -11.36
N ALA A 49 7.65 -6.58 -11.40
CA ALA A 49 7.71 -5.75 -10.20
C ALA A 49 6.51 -5.98 -9.26
N ALA A 50 5.30 -6.14 -9.82
CA ALA A 50 4.11 -6.45 -9.04
C ALA A 50 4.18 -7.83 -8.38
N LEU A 51 4.68 -8.86 -9.10
CA LEU A 51 4.92 -10.21 -8.56
C LEU A 51 5.96 -10.21 -7.44
N CYS A 52 7.08 -9.49 -7.61
CA CYS A 52 8.07 -9.33 -6.54
C CYS A 52 7.43 -8.69 -5.29
N GLY A 53 6.61 -7.66 -5.47
CA GLY A 53 5.87 -7.04 -4.38
C GLY A 53 4.90 -8.00 -3.68
N LEU A 54 4.21 -8.85 -4.43
CA LEU A 54 3.33 -9.89 -3.87
C LEU A 54 4.12 -10.97 -3.13
N SER A 55 5.25 -11.43 -3.70
CA SER A 55 6.13 -12.42 -3.05
C SER A 55 6.66 -11.90 -1.72
N GLN A 56 7.13 -10.66 -1.68
CA GLN A 56 7.56 -10.01 -0.43
C GLN A 56 6.43 -9.90 0.60
N ARG A 57 5.19 -9.65 0.15
CA ARG A 57 4.02 -9.66 1.06
C ARG A 57 3.71 -11.06 1.58
N LEU A 58 3.78 -12.09 0.73
CA LEU A 58 3.58 -13.48 1.13
C LEU A 58 4.66 -13.94 2.11
N GLU A 59 5.92 -13.63 1.84
CA GLU A 59 7.04 -13.92 2.73
C GLU A 59 6.83 -13.26 4.11
N LYS A 60 6.45 -11.97 4.14
CA LYS A 60 6.10 -11.29 5.38
C LYS A 60 4.89 -11.88 6.10
N ILE A 61 3.92 -12.46 5.39
CA ILE A 61 2.76 -13.14 5.99
C ILE A 61 3.16 -14.50 6.54
N THR A 62 4.03 -15.25 5.86
CA THR A 62 4.43 -16.60 6.23
C THR A 62 5.52 -16.62 7.32
N THR A 63 6.44 -15.68 7.31
CA THR A 63 7.45 -15.50 8.36
C THR A 63 6.93 -14.78 9.59
N ALA A 64 5.85 -14.02 9.45
CA ALA A 64 5.26 -13.28 10.55
C ALA A 64 4.17 -14.11 11.25
N LYS A 65 4.57 -14.92 12.21
CA LYS A 65 3.81 -15.04 13.47
C LYS A 65 3.74 -13.67 14.21
N SER A 66 4.37 -12.63 13.70
CA SER A 66 4.34 -11.28 14.26
C SER A 66 3.30 -10.44 13.53
N LYS A 67 2.37 -9.94 14.29
CA LYS A 67 1.37 -8.93 13.94
C LYS A 67 2.06 -7.84 13.13
N LYS A 68 1.70 -7.68 11.84
CA LYS A 68 2.12 -6.49 11.08
C LYS A 68 1.74 -5.28 11.88
N SER A 69 2.72 -4.51 12.29
CA SER A 69 2.45 -3.34 13.11
C SER A 69 1.74 -2.29 12.23
N VAL A 70 0.88 -1.50 12.84
CA VAL A 70 0.22 -0.38 12.17
C VAL A 70 1.28 0.59 11.64
N SER A 71 2.42 0.71 12.32
CA SER A 71 3.58 1.52 11.90
C SER A 71 4.15 1.08 10.56
N GLU A 72 4.35 -0.23 10.32
CA GLU A 72 4.84 -0.75 9.03
C GLU A 72 3.92 -0.37 7.87
N ILE A 73 2.60 -0.49 8.06
CA ILE A 73 1.63 -0.10 7.03
C ILE A 73 1.69 1.40 6.78
N ILE A 74 1.77 2.23 7.81
CA ILE A 74 1.88 3.68 7.67
C ILE A 74 3.19 4.06 6.95
N LEU A 75 4.31 3.41 7.29
CA LEU A 75 5.59 3.60 6.59
C LEU A 75 5.51 3.19 5.12
N TYR A 76 4.89 2.05 4.82
CA TYR A 76 4.65 1.62 3.44
C TYR A 76 3.81 2.63 2.65
N LEU A 77 2.69 3.09 3.23
CA LEU A 77 1.82 4.09 2.61
C LEU A 77 2.54 5.41 2.40
N SER A 78 3.39 5.81 3.34
CA SER A 78 4.20 7.04 3.22
C SER A 78 5.21 6.96 2.08
N ALA A 79 5.81 5.81 1.87
CA ALA A 79 6.76 5.60 0.77
C ALA A 79 6.06 5.58 -0.61
N LYS A 80 4.82 5.07 -0.68
CA LYS A 80 4.06 4.94 -1.94
C LYS A 80 3.27 6.20 -2.31
N PHE A 81 2.67 6.86 -1.33
CA PHE A 81 1.68 7.92 -1.55
C PHE A 81 2.00 9.21 -0.79
N GLY A 82 3.04 9.21 0.05
CA GLY A 82 3.37 10.33 0.92
C GLY A 82 3.89 11.55 0.15
N ILE A 83 3.42 12.72 0.53
CA ILE A 83 3.92 14.02 0.06
C ILE A 83 4.82 14.57 1.16
N ARG A 84 6.12 14.73 0.86
CA ARG A 84 7.09 15.28 1.80
C ARG A 84 6.89 16.79 1.99
N GLN A 85 6.91 17.21 3.25
CA GLN A 85 6.97 18.62 3.65
C GLN A 85 8.03 18.79 4.75
N GLY A 86 9.26 19.10 4.36
CA GLY A 86 10.40 19.09 5.28
C GLY A 86 10.65 17.68 5.84
N GLN A 87 10.66 17.55 7.16
CA GLN A 87 10.80 16.24 7.84
C GLN A 87 9.48 15.46 7.93
N ALA A 88 8.36 16.11 7.70
CA ALA A 88 7.04 15.48 7.77
C ALA A 88 6.63 14.87 6.43
N VAL A 89 5.80 13.84 6.50
CA VAL A 89 5.17 13.21 5.33
C VAL A 89 3.66 13.20 5.52
N ILE A 90 2.94 13.79 4.58
CA ILE A 90 1.48 13.85 4.57
C ILE A 90 0.95 12.76 3.66
N LEU A 91 0.05 11.94 4.16
CA LEU A 91 -0.71 11.01 3.33
C LEU A 91 -1.88 11.75 2.68
N PRO A 92 -1.91 11.90 1.34
CA PRO A 92 -2.91 12.73 0.65
C PRO A 92 -4.32 12.14 0.73
N THR A 93 -4.41 10.83 0.84
CA THR A 93 -5.67 10.08 0.92
C THR A 93 -6.05 9.84 2.39
N MET A 94 -7.35 9.85 2.67
CA MET A 94 -7.88 9.47 3.98
C MET A 94 -7.83 7.95 4.13
N PHE A 95 -6.96 7.49 5.03
CA PHE A 95 -6.92 6.09 5.42
C PHE A 95 -7.72 5.90 6.71
N SER A 96 -8.86 5.22 6.62
CA SER A 96 -9.66 4.93 7.82
C SER A 96 -9.02 3.80 8.63
N HIS A 97 -9.27 3.78 9.94
CA HIS A 97 -8.81 2.68 10.81
C HIS A 97 -9.34 1.32 10.32
N LYS A 98 -10.53 1.28 9.71
CA LYS A 98 -11.09 0.07 9.11
C LYS A 98 -10.26 -0.43 7.92
N MET A 99 -9.78 0.47 7.06
CA MET A 99 -8.89 0.11 5.95
C MET A 99 -7.55 -0.43 6.46
N ILE A 100 -6.93 0.27 7.40
CA ILE A 100 -5.66 -0.18 7.99
C ILE A 100 -5.85 -1.54 8.67
N ALA A 101 -6.95 -1.75 9.37
CA ALA A 101 -7.30 -3.02 9.99
C ALA A 101 -7.39 -4.18 8.98
N SER A 102 -8.01 -3.94 7.81
CA SER A 102 -8.09 -4.95 6.75
C SER A 102 -6.73 -5.33 6.15
N TRP A 103 -5.74 -4.44 6.21
CA TRP A 103 -4.39 -4.69 5.69
C TRP A 103 -3.44 -5.32 6.71
N THR A 104 -3.71 -5.11 8.01
CA THR A 104 -2.90 -5.64 9.12
C THR A 104 -3.45 -6.93 9.72
N SER A 105 -4.66 -7.33 9.33
CA SER A 105 -5.41 -8.42 9.97
C SER A 105 -5.65 -8.18 11.48
N LEU A 106 -5.65 -6.91 11.90
CA LEU A 106 -5.98 -6.48 13.25
C LEU A 106 -7.44 -6.04 13.34
N SER A 107 -7.98 -5.94 14.57
CA SER A 107 -9.27 -5.30 14.77
C SER A 107 -9.17 -3.79 14.60
N ARG A 108 -10.27 -3.13 14.23
CA ARG A 108 -10.32 -1.67 14.13
C ARG A 108 -9.94 -0.99 15.46
N GLU A 109 -10.37 -1.57 16.56
CA GLU A 109 -10.08 -1.08 17.92
C GLU A 109 -8.59 -1.17 18.24
N THR A 110 -7.93 -2.26 17.84
CA THR A 110 -6.48 -2.42 17.98
C THR A 110 -5.73 -1.38 17.16
N VAL A 111 -6.15 -1.15 15.91
CA VAL A 111 -5.56 -0.10 15.05
C VAL A 111 -5.75 1.27 15.67
N SER A 112 -6.97 1.59 16.18
CA SER A 112 -7.25 2.87 16.82
C SER A 112 -6.30 3.11 18.00
N ARG A 113 -6.18 2.13 18.89
CA ARG A 113 -5.28 2.20 20.05
C ARG A 113 -3.82 2.41 19.65
N GLN A 114 -3.32 1.67 18.64
CA GLN A 114 -1.94 1.81 18.20
C GLN A 114 -1.67 3.18 17.57
N ILE A 115 -2.62 3.72 16.80
CA ILE A 115 -2.49 5.08 16.25
C ILE A 115 -2.51 6.12 17.36
N GLU A 116 -3.36 5.98 18.37
CA GLU A 116 -3.40 6.87 19.53
C GLU A 116 -2.07 6.84 20.32
N GLU A 117 -1.47 5.67 20.49
CA GLU A 117 -0.15 5.52 21.10
C GLU A 117 0.93 6.24 20.29
N MET A 118 0.93 6.08 18.95
CA MET A 118 1.84 6.82 18.07
C MET A 118 1.61 8.34 18.12
N GLN A 119 0.36 8.79 18.27
CA GLN A 119 0.07 10.19 18.47
C GLN A 119 0.61 10.73 19.80
N LYS A 120 0.44 9.97 20.89
CA LYS A 120 1.01 10.32 22.22
C LYS A 120 2.53 10.41 22.19
N LYS A 121 3.20 9.53 21.42
CA LYS A 121 4.65 9.56 21.18
C LYS A 121 5.07 10.69 20.22
N GLY A 122 4.14 11.42 19.63
CA GLY A 122 4.44 12.49 18.69
C GLY A 122 4.92 12.04 17.31
N LEU A 123 4.77 10.76 16.96
CA LEU A 123 5.20 10.19 15.68
C LEU A 123 4.26 10.56 14.54
N VAL A 124 2.96 10.54 14.81
CA VAL A 124 1.91 10.84 13.83
C VAL A 124 0.90 11.83 14.39
N GLU A 125 0.17 12.50 13.51
CA GLU A 125 -0.98 13.34 13.87
C GLU A 125 -2.00 13.33 12.74
N TYR A 126 -3.24 13.75 13.03
CA TYR A 126 -4.25 14.02 12.01
C TYR A 126 -4.36 15.53 11.75
N ARG A 127 -4.17 15.92 10.47
CA ARG A 127 -4.45 17.29 9.98
C ARG A 127 -5.53 17.22 8.91
N LYS A 128 -6.67 17.88 9.14
CA LYS A 128 -7.80 17.88 8.19
C LYS A 128 -8.16 16.47 7.69
N ARG A 129 -8.27 15.52 8.62
CA ARG A 129 -8.54 14.08 8.36
C ARG A 129 -7.44 13.32 7.59
N ARG A 130 -6.29 13.91 7.33
CA ARG A 130 -5.14 13.26 6.72
C ARG A 130 -4.14 12.87 7.79
N LEU A 131 -3.58 11.69 7.65
CA LEU A 131 -2.52 11.24 8.54
C LEU A 131 -1.20 11.91 8.13
N VAL A 132 -0.53 12.51 9.10
CA VAL A 132 0.76 13.17 8.95
C VAL A 132 1.77 12.45 9.83
N ILE A 133 2.86 12.00 9.24
CA ILE A 133 4.02 11.46 9.94
C ILE A 133 4.93 12.64 10.19
N LYS A 134 5.21 12.95 11.46
CA LYS A 134 6.01 14.14 11.83
C LYS A 134 7.50 13.96 11.52
N ASN A 135 8.03 12.77 11.79
CA ASN A 135 9.41 12.41 11.50
C ASN A 135 9.48 10.95 11.07
N LEU A 136 9.86 10.74 9.80
CA LEU A 136 9.89 9.41 9.21
C LEU A 136 11.02 8.55 9.79
N ASP A 137 12.16 9.15 10.10
CA ASP A 137 13.34 8.44 10.60
C ASP A 137 13.10 7.98 12.05
N LEU A 138 12.50 8.85 12.86
CA LEU A 138 12.11 8.49 14.22
C LEU A 138 11.08 7.35 14.22
N MET A 139 10.13 7.36 13.31
CA MET A 139 9.13 6.31 13.18
C MET A 139 9.76 4.96 12.75
N ARG A 140 10.81 4.98 11.93
CA ARG A 140 11.57 3.78 11.55
C ARG A 140 12.38 3.18 12.70
N THR A 141 12.99 4.02 13.53
CA THR A 141 13.79 3.55 14.68
C THR A 141 12.91 2.96 15.78
N GLU A 142 11.74 3.52 16.02
CA GLU A 142 10.76 2.95 16.97
C GLU A 142 10.23 1.58 16.53
N ASP A 143 10.10 1.35 15.22
CA ASP A 143 9.63 0.07 14.66
C ASP A 143 10.70 -1.03 14.81
N THR A 144 11.99 -0.69 14.72
CA THR A 144 13.10 -1.62 14.96
C THR A 144 13.30 -1.96 16.44
N GLY A 145 12.87 -1.11 17.36
CA GLY A 145 12.94 -1.35 18.82
C GLY A 145 11.97 -2.41 19.33
N PHE A 146 10.96 -2.80 18.54
CA PHE A 146 9.97 -3.84 18.90
C PHE A 146 10.38 -5.27 18.47
N LEU A 147 11.54 -5.46 17.84
CA LEU A 147 12.00 -6.74 17.30
C LEU A 147 12.96 -7.51 18.21
N TRP A 148 13.35 -6.97 19.39
CA TRP A 148 14.39 -7.57 20.24
C TRP A 148 14.05 -7.52 21.75
N GLU A 149 12.85 -7.94 22.15
CA GLU A 149 12.59 -8.45 23.50
C GLU A 149 11.77 -9.74 23.47
#